data_48ce303a50298829b2e6fbd9ce79b6c4
#
_entry.id   48ce303a50298829b2e6fbd9ce79b6c4
#
_cell.length_a   1.000
_cell.length_b   1.000
_cell.length_c   1.000
_cell.angle_alpha   90.00
_cell.angle_beta   90.00
_cell.angle_gamma   90.00
#
_symmetry.space_group_name_H-M   'P 1'
#
loop_
_entity.id
_entity.type
_entity.pdbx_description
1 polymer ?
#
loop_
_entity_poly.entity_id
_entity_poly.type
_entity_poly.pdbx_seq_one_letter_code
_entity_poly.pdbx_strand_id
1 'polypeptide(L)'
;QKAARSRYGQETEVRAEINPKTGEIRFSRLMLVVDMVESDATQITLEDARKKNPAAQVGDWIAETLPPFEYGRIAAQSAKQVIVQKVREAERDRQYEEYKDRIGEIINGLVKRVEYGNVIVDLGRSEAIIRRDELIPREMFRPGDRVRAYVYDVRREQRGPQIFMSRTHPQFMSKLFGQEVPEIYDGIIEVKSVARDPGSRAKIAVISRDSSIDPVGACVGMRGSRVQAVVNELQGEKIDIIPWSADNATFIVNALAPAEVSKVLLDDEGRRVEVVVPDDQLSLAIGRRGQNVRLASQLTRYDVDILTEAEESERRQEEFRKRTGLFVEGLDVDDVIAGLLVQEGFATVEEIAAVEDEELASIEGFDENIAVELKRRAVEFLERRDAELDTKRRELGVEDSIAEFDVLTPAMLVALGEKGVKTLDDLADLAGDELVEILGEGAMDEDTANAVIMAAREHWFAEGDNG
;
A
#
# COMPACT_ATOMS: atom_id res chain seq x y z
N GLN A 1 33.14 -35.03 11.47
CA GLN A 1 33.18 -34.23 12.72
C GLN A 1 32.11 -34.67 13.71
N LYS A 2 30.80 -34.66 13.38
CA LYS A 2 29.70 -35.02 14.31
C LYS A 2 29.85 -36.40 14.92
N ALA A 3 30.21 -37.40 14.12
CA ALA A 3 30.47 -38.76 14.59
C ALA A 3 31.74 -38.86 15.47
N ALA A 4 32.76 -38.07 15.16
CA ALA A 4 33.97 -37.99 15.96
C ALA A 4 33.73 -37.32 17.32
N ARG A 5 32.95 -36.24 17.37
CA ARG A 5 32.51 -35.59 18.62
C ARG A 5 31.74 -36.53 19.54
N SER A 6 30.93 -37.43 18.99
CA SER A 6 30.22 -38.44 19.78
C SER A 6 31.14 -39.45 20.43
N ARG A 7 32.34 -39.67 19.87
CA ARG A 7 33.35 -40.62 20.40
C ARG A 7 34.35 -39.95 21.35
N TYR A 8 34.80 -38.75 21.00
CA TYR A 8 35.88 -38.04 21.71
C TYR A 8 35.38 -37.02 22.75
N GLY A 9 34.08 -36.84 22.87
CA GLY A 9 33.41 -35.87 23.75
C GLY A 9 32.73 -34.74 22.97
N GLN A 10 31.55 -34.30 23.44
CA GLN A 10 30.77 -33.28 22.78
C GLN A 10 31.44 -31.90 22.81
N GLU A 11 32.23 -31.63 23.83
CA GLU A 11 32.97 -30.38 24.01
C GLU A 11 34.27 -30.32 23.19
N THR A 12 34.74 -31.47 22.68
CA THR A 12 35.99 -31.52 21.91
C THR A 12 35.80 -30.91 20.52
N GLU A 13 36.62 -29.93 20.18
CA GLU A 13 36.62 -29.37 18.84
C GLU A 13 37.43 -30.23 17.89
N VAL A 14 36.71 -31.05 17.10
CA VAL A 14 37.33 -32.01 16.16
C VAL A 14 37.28 -31.44 14.74
N ARG A 15 38.45 -31.34 14.12
CA ARG A 15 38.61 -31.04 12.70
C ARG A 15 38.85 -32.35 11.93
N ALA A 16 38.15 -32.53 10.83
CA ALA A 16 38.33 -33.65 9.93
C ALA A 16 38.88 -33.15 8.59
N GLU A 17 39.99 -33.71 8.14
CA GLU A 17 40.57 -33.43 6.82
C GLU A 17 40.52 -34.70 5.99
N ILE A 18 40.11 -34.55 4.74
CA ILE A 18 40.02 -35.67 3.79
C ILE A 18 41.11 -35.46 2.73
N ASN A 19 41.97 -36.42 2.54
CA ASN A 19 42.91 -36.39 1.44
C ASN A 19 42.16 -36.65 0.11
N PRO A 20 42.09 -35.70 -0.80
CA PRO A 20 41.27 -35.84 -2.02
C PRO A 20 41.79 -36.93 -2.99
N LYS A 21 43.07 -37.34 -2.85
CA LYS A 21 43.68 -38.37 -3.70
C LYS A 21 43.53 -39.76 -3.15
N THR A 22 43.65 -39.95 -1.82
CA THR A 22 43.61 -41.27 -1.18
C THR A 22 42.27 -41.57 -0.52
N GLY A 23 41.43 -40.56 -0.25
CA GLY A 23 40.21 -40.71 0.52
C GLY A 23 40.43 -40.90 2.02
N GLU A 24 41.69 -40.83 2.48
CA GLU A 24 42.05 -41.03 3.89
C GLU A 24 41.51 -39.85 4.72
N ILE A 25 40.84 -40.18 5.83
CA ILE A 25 40.27 -39.17 6.73
C ILE A 25 41.19 -39.08 7.95
N ARG A 26 41.72 -37.90 8.23
CA ARG A 26 42.47 -37.56 9.42
C ARG A 26 41.66 -36.70 10.35
N PHE A 27 41.66 -37.06 11.61
CA PHE A 27 41.02 -36.30 12.68
C PHE A 27 42.05 -35.60 13.52
N SER A 28 41.80 -34.32 13.81
CA SER A 28 42.63 -33.56 14.73
C SER A 28 41.74 -32.89 15.77
N ARG A 29 42.13 -32.87 17.00
CA ARG A 29 41.54 -32.09 18.06
C ARG A 29 42.22 -30.74 18.05
N LEU A 30 41.41 -29.67 18.01
CA LEU A 30 41.91 -28.31 18.14
C LEU A 30 41.86 -27.88 19.60
N MET A 31 42.98 -27.40 20.11
CA MET A 31 43.10 -26.90 21.48
C MET A 31 43.66 -25.47 21.47
N LEU A 32 43.02 -24.61 22.24
CA LEU A 32 43.47 -23.23 22.43
C LEU A 32 44.59 -23.20 23.48
N VAL A 33 45.69 -22.54 23.17
CA VAL A 33 46.79 -22.33 24.11
C VAL A 33 46.42 -21.24 25.12
N VAL A 34 46.39 -21.60 26.39
CA VAL A 34 46.05 -20.70 27.50
C VAL A 34 47.08 -20.79 28.62
N ASP A 35 47.13 -19.78 29.50
CA ASP A 35 48.01 -19.82 30.68
C ASP A 35 47.47 -20.73 31.76
N MET A 36 46.15 -20.75 31.98
CA MET A 36 45.45 -21.67 32.88
C MET A 36 44.37 -22.44 32.13
N VAL A 37 44.43 -23.76 32.23
CA VAL A 37 43.46 -24.66 31.58
C VAL A 37 42.21 -24.77 32.43
N GLU A 38 41.06 -24.39 31.87
CA GLU A 38 39.73 -24.57 32.47
C GLU A 38 39.05 -25.85 31.97
N SER A 39 39.38 -26.28 30.75
CA SER A 39 38.85 -27.51 30.14
C SER A 39 39.94 -28.24 29.35
N ASP A 40 40.30 -29.43 29.79
CA ASP A 40 41.28 -30.29 29.11
C ASP A 40 40.81 -30.75 27.72
N ALA A 41 39.53 -30.62 27.44
CA ALA A 41 38.96 -31.00 26.15
C ALA A 41 39.26 -29.98 25.05
N THR A 42 39.39 -28.70 25.38
CA THR A 42 39.46 -27.56 24.42
C THR A 42 40.71 -26.70 24.59
N GLN A 43 41.43 -26.84 25.71
CA GLN A 43 42.53 -25.95 26.05
C GLN A 43 43.80 -26.74 26.36
N ILE A 44 44.97 -26.14 26.20
CA ILE A 44 46.29 -26.69 26.49
C ILE A 44 47.18 -25.63 27.10
N THR A 45 48.04 -25.99 28.05
CA THR A 45 49.03 -25.08 28.64
C THR A 45 50.08 -24.64 27.60
N LEU A 46 50.65 -23.46 27.79
CA LEU A 46 51.73 -22.97 26.93
C LEU A 46 52.95 -23.90 26.94
N GLU A 47 53.27 -24.53 28.10
CA GLU A 47 54.39 -25.48 28.22
C GLU A 47 54.18 -26.74 27.38
N ASP A 48 52.99 -27.33 27.43
CA ASP A 48 52.67 -28.52 26.64
C ASP A 48 52.46 -28.19 25.16
N ALA A 49 51.98 -26.99 24.86
CA ALA A 49 51.85 -26.48 23.51
C ALA A 49 53.25 -26.37 22.84
N ARG A 50 54.24 -25.83 23.57
CA ARG A 50 55.62 -25.68 23.09
C ARG A 50 56.35 -26.99 22.86
N LYS A 51 55.98 -28.08 23.59
CA LYS A 51 56.48 -29.42 23.31
C LYS A 51 56.06 -29.93 21.94
N LYS A 52 54.90 -29.47 21.45
CA LYS A 52 54.34 -29.85 20.14
C LYS A 52 54.73 -28.86 19.03
N ASN A 53 54.78 -27.60 19.35
CA ASN A 53 55.20 -26.52 18.44
C ASN A 53 56.03 -25.48 19.25
N PRO A 54 57.37 -25.43 19.06
CA PRO A 54 58.27 -24.54 19.82
C PRO A 54 57.94 -23.02 19.66
N ALA A 55 57.23 -22.64 18.60
CA ALA A 55 56.85 -21.27 18.32
C ALA A 55 55.47 -20.88 18.87
N ALA A 56 54.81 -21.79 19.62
CA ALA A 56 53.45 -21.55 20.14
C ALA A 56 53.40 -20.39 21.14
N GLN A 57 52.38 -19.56 21.02
CA GLN A 57 52.05 -18.44 21.90
C GLN A 57 50.65 -18.63 22.50
N VAL A 58 50.38 -17.92 23.60
CA VAL A 58 49.05 -17.91 24.20
C VAL A 58 48.06 -17.28 23.19
N GLY A 59 46.93 -17.95 22.98
CA GLY A 59 45.93 -17.60 21.98
C GLY A 59 46.05 -18.35 20.65
N ASP A 60 47.12 -19.16 20.45
CA ASP A 60 47.25 -19.98 19.25
C ASP A 60 46.42 -21.27 19.36
N TRP A 61 46.05 -21.81 18.20
CA TRP A 61 45.35 -23.08 18.08
C TRP A 61 46.35 -24.19 17.70
N ILE A 62 46.38 -25.24 18.51
CA ILE A 62 47.20 -26.43 18.23
C ILE A 62 46.33 -27.60 17.82
N ALA A 63 46.67 -28.23 16.69
CA ALA A 63 46.02 -29.42 16.22
C ALA A 63 46.74 -30.68 16.73
N GLU A 64 46.06 -31.52 17.50
CA GLU A 64 46.54 -32.82 17.93
C GLU A 64 45.88 -33.91 17.10
N THR A 65 46.68 -34.76 16.45
CA THR A 65 46.16 -35.86 15.65
C THR A 65 45.51 -36.90 16.55
N LEU A 66 44.26 -37.20 16.28
CA LEU A 66 43.50 -38.23 16.97
C LEU A 66 43.72 -39.58 16.27
N PRO A 67 43.78 -40.71 17.03
CA PRO A 67 43.89 -42.03 16.44
C PRO A 67 42.69 -42.34 15.54
N PRO A 68 42.87 -43.07 14.44
CA PRO A 68 41.75 -43.50 13.60
C PRO A 68 40.84 -44.43 14.42
N PHE A 69 39.53 -44.26 14.27
CA PHE A 69 38.56 -45.15 14.91
C PHE A 69 37.66 -45.85 13.88
N GLU A 70 37.27 -47.06 14.20
CA GLU A 70 36.29 -47.75 13.38
C GLU A 70 34.90 -47.15 13.53
N TYR A 71 34.28 -46.82 12.40
CA TYR A 71 32.94 -46.31 12.40
C TYR A 71 31.93 -47.44 12.72
N GLY A 72 31.38 -47.42 13.92
CA GLY A 72 30.24 -48.26 14.25
C GLY A 72 29.02 -47.93 13.36
N ARG A 73 28.04 -48.84 13.28
CA ARG A 73 26.81 -48.68 12.45
C ARG A 73 26.11 -47.36 12.70
N ILE A 74 26.04 -46.90 13.96
CA ILE A 74 25.36 -45.64 14.33
C ILE A 74 26.10 -44.42 13.75
N ALA A 75 27.45 -44.43 13.85
CA ALA A 75 28.28 -43.34 13.31
C ALA A 75 28.21 -43.30 11.78
N ALA A 76 28.22 -44.44 11.10
CA ALA A 76 28.04 -44.53 9.65
C ALA A 76 26.66 -44.05 9.21
N GLN A 77 25.61 -44.37 9.94
CA GLN A 77 24.26 -43.93 9.65
C GLN A 77 24.08 -42.41 9.86
N SER A 78 24.68 -41.87 10.95
CA SER A 78 24.69 -40.42 11.18
C SER A 78 25.47 -39.66 10.10
N ALA A 79 26.64 -40.22 9.69
CA ALA A 79 27.41 -39.64 8.59
C ALA A 79 26.61 -39.62 7.26
N LYS A 80 25.93 -40.73 6.94
CA LYS A 80 25.04 -40.81 5.77
C LYS A 80 23.95 -39.77 5.82
N GLN A 81 23.27 -39.57 6.97
CA GLN A 81 22.23 -38.55 7.13
C GLN A 81 22.78 -37.15 6.91
N VAL A 82 23.96 -36.82 7.51
CA VAL A 82 24.58 -35.51 7.34
C VAL A 82 25.00 -35.28 5.89
N ILE A 83 25.54 -36.29 5.19
CA ILE A 83 25.89 -36.18 3.77
C ILE A 83 24.64 -35.91 2.95
N VAL A 84 23.57 -36.69 3.11
CA VAL A 84 22.31 -36.50 2.40
C VAL A 84 21.74 -35.13 2.69
N GLN A 85 21.80 -34.65 3.94
CA GLN A 85 21.35 -33.31 4.30
C GLN A 85 22.18 -32.24 3.59
N LYS A 86 23.51 -32.35 3.60
CA LYS A 86 24.39 -31.37 2.94
C LYS A 86 24.24 -31.34 1.42
N VAL A 87 24.06 -32.51 0.80
CA VAL A 87 23.73 -32.57 -0.64
C VAL A 87 22.43 -31.87 -0.93
N ARG A 88 21.38 -32.14 -0.12
CA ARG A 88 20.08 -31.45 -0.29
C ARG A 88 20.20 -29.94 -0.08
N GLU A 89 20.93 -29.46 0.92
CA GLU A 89 21.20 -28.05 1.15
C GLU A 89 21.89 -27.43 -0.08
N ALA A 90 22.94 -28.06 -0.59
CA ALA A 90 23.65 -27.58 -1.79
C ALA A 90 22.79 -27.58 -3.05
N GLU A 91 21.94 -28.60 -3.26
CA GLU A 91 20.96 -28.64 -4.35
C GLU A 91 19.94 -27.50 -4.23
N ARG A 92 19.46 -27.20 -3.02
CA ARG A 92 18.52 -26.10 -2.76
C ARG A 92 19.17 -24.75 -3.00
N ASP A 93 20.37 -24.54 -2.51
CA ASP A 93 21.12 -23.30 -2.76
C ASP A 93 21.34 -23.09 -4.26
N ARG A 94 21.65 -24.15 -5.00
CA ARG A 94 21.79 -24.11 -6.44
C ARG A 94 20.47 -23.76 -7.13
N GLN A 95 19.36 -24.35 -6.71
CA GLN A 95 18.02 -24.04 -7.24
C GLN A 95 17.66 -22.57 -7.00
N TYR A 96 17.93 -22.07 -5.78
CA TYR A 96 17.71 -20.65 -5.46
C TYR A 96 18.54 -19.74 -6.38
N GLU A 97 19.83 -19.98 -6.53
CA GLU A 97 20.71 -19.19 -7.39
C GLU A 97 20.30 -19.22 -8.88
N GLU A 98 19.78 -20.37 -9.35
CA GLU A 98 19.31 -20.53 -10.74
C GLU A 98 18.02 -19.73 -11.02
N TYR A 99 17.13 -19.60 -10.02
CA TYR A 99 15.80 -19.01 -10.23
C TYR A 99 15.61 -17.61 -9.62
N LYS A 100 16.50 -17.13 -8.75
CA LYS A 100 16.38 -15.81 -8.12
C LYS A 100 16.27 -14.65 -9.15
N ASP A 101 16.99 -14.76 -10.26
CA ASP A 101 17.02 -13.74 -11.32
C ASP A 101 15.87 -13.91 -12.33
N ARG A 102 15.07 -14.98 -12.17
CA ARG A 102 13.90 -15.28 -13.01
C ARG A 102 12.57 -14.83 -12.41
N ILE A 103 12.61 -14.10 -11.31
CA ILE A 103 11.43 -13.41 -10.78
C ILE A 103 10.92 -12.45 -11.87
N GLY A 104 9.62 -12.47 -12.11
CA GLY A 104 9.02 -11.67 -13.17
C GLY A 104 8.86 -12.37 -14.51
N GLU A 105 9.29 -13.62 -14.65
CA GLU A 105 9.11 -14.41 -15.87
C GLU A 105 7.89 -15.35 -15.80
N ILE A 106 7.38 -15.72 -16.98
CA ILE A 106 6.46 -16.85 -17.11
C ILE A 106 7.28 -18.11 -17.33
N ILE A 107 7.04 -19.11 -16.50
CA ILE A 107 7.68 -20.43 -16.64
C ILE A 107 6.61 -21.49 -16.94
N ASN A 108 6.98 -22.40 -17.83
CA ASN A 108 6.18 -23.57 -18.17
C ASN A 108 6.68 -24.78 -17.38
N GLY A 109 5.78 -25.56 -16.83
CA GLY A 109 6.11 -26.78 -16.13
C GLY A 109 5.01 -27.83 -16.26
N LEU A 110 5.27 -29.00 -15.65
CA LEU A 110 4.29 -30.09 -15.58
C LEU A 110 3.78 -30.21 -14.14
N VAL A 111 2.50 -30.37 -13.97
CA VAL A 111 1.91 -30.63 -12.65
C VAL A 111 2.40 -31.98 -12.15
N LYS A 112 3.13 -32.00 -11.05
CA LYS A 112 3.64 -33.23 -10.41
C LYS A 112 2.60 -33.85 -9.49
N ARG A 113 1.98 -33.02 -8.65
CA ARG A 113 0.95 -33.41 -7.68
C ARG A 113 0.13 -32.21 -7.22
N VAL A 114 -1.03 -32.49 -6.67
CA VAL A 114 -1.89 -31.45 -6.03
C VAL A 114 -2.05 -31.85 -4.56
N GLU A 115 -1.69 -30.94 -3.66
CA GLU A 115 -1.72 -31.16 -2.23
C GLU A 115 -2.47 -30.02 -1.52
N TYR A 116 -3.56 -30.36 -0.84
CA TYR A 116 -4.39 -29.38 -0.11
C TYR A 116 -4.85 -28.18 -0.98
N GLY A 117 -5.05 -28.41 -2.27
CA GLY A 117 -5.41 -27.37 -3.22
C GLY A 117 -4.23 -26.60 -3.81
N ASN A 118 -3.01 -26.79 -3.31
CA ASN A 118 -1.81 -26.24 -3.93
C ASN A 118 -1.31 -27.14 -5.04
N VAL A 119 -0.81 -26.56 -6.11
CA VAL A 119 -0.26 -27.29 -7.26
C VAL A 119 1.26 -27.25 -7.21
N ILE A 120 1.87 -28.44 -7.12
CA ILE A 120 3.32 -28.59 -7.22
C ILE A 120 3.68 -28.85 -8.67
N VAL A 121 4.54 -27.98 -9.20
CA VAL A 121 4.95 -27.96 -10.60
C VAL A 121 6.38 -28.44 -10.72
N ASP A 122 6.61 -29.37 -11.61
CA ASP A 122 7.95 -29.84 -11.96
C ASP A 122 8.51 -28.98 -13.10
N LEU A 123 9.64 -28.34 -12.83
CA LEU A 123 10.40 -27.51 -13.79
C LEU A 123 11.62 -28.26 -14.35
N GLY A 124 11.70 -29.57 -14.16
CA GLY A 124 12.77 -30.47 -14.59
C GLY A 124 13.82 -30.70 -13.49
N ARG A 125 14.50 -29.69 -13.02
CA ARG A 125 15.50 -29.80 -11.94
C ARG A 125 15.02 -29.25 -10.60
N SER A 126 13.93 -28.53 -10.60
CA SER A 126 13.37 -27.85 -9.44
C SER A 126 11.87 -28.01 -9.38
N GLU A 127 11.31 -27.91 -8.19
CA GLU A 127 9.88 -27.86 -7.97
C GLU A 127 9.46 -26.42 -7.65
N ALA A 128 8.34 -25.99 -8.23
CA ALA A 128 7.66 -24.77 -7.89
C ALA A 128 6.30 -25.06 -7.25
N ILE A 129 5.77 -24.08 -6.55
CA ILE A 129 4.43 -24.15 -5.96
C ILE A 129 3.54 -23.03 -6.49
N ILE A 130 2.33 -23.38 -6.88
CA ILE A 130 1.22 -22.45 -7.07
C ILE A 130 0.27 -22.70 -5.90
N ARG A 131 0.11 -21.71 -5.04
CA ARG A 131 -0.80 -21.80 -3.90
C ARG A 131 -2.24 -21.77 -4.37
N ARG A 132 -3.15 -22.27 -3.57
CA ARG A 132 -4.58 -22.31 -3.89
C ARG A 132 -5.18 -20.92 -4.18
N ASP A 133 -4.75 -19.90 -3.44
CA ASP A 133 -5.12 -18.50 -3.60
C ASP A 133 -4.50 -17.85 -4.84
N GLU A 134 -3.45 -18.45 -5.40
CA GLU A 134 -2.75 -18.02 -6.61
C GLU A 134 -3.22 -18.78 -7.86
N LEU A 135 -4.23 -19.62 -7.74
CA LEU A 135 -4.91 -20.29 -8.86
C LEU A 135 -6.13 -19.50 -9.32
N ILE A 136 -6.40 -19.54 -10.62
CA ILE A 136 -7.64 -18.97 -11.16
C ILE A 136 -8.84 -19.74 -10.58
N PRO A 137 -9.89 -19.06 -10.07
CA PRO A 137 -11.06 -19.73 -9.52
C PRO A 137 -11.66 -20.72 -10.51
N ARG A 138 -11.98 -21.93 -10.02
CA ARG A 138 -12.52 -23.06 -10.78
C ARG A 138 -11.53 -23.76 -11.72
N GLU A 139 -10.28 -23.33 -11.76
CA GLU A 139 -9.24 -24.04 -12.50
C GLU A 139 -8.86 -25.32 -11.76
N MET A 140 -8.83 -26.43 -12.47
CA MET A 140 -8.47 -27.73 -11.90
C MET A 140 -7.32 -28.33 -12.68
N PHE A 141 -6.25 -28.68 -11.99
CA PHE A 141 -5.09 -29.35 -12.55
C PHE A 141 -5.03 -30.81 -12.10
N ARG A 142 -4.52 -31.63 -12.98
CA ARG A 142 -4.22 -33.05 -12.73
C ARG A 142 -2.71 -33.28 -12.89
N PRO A 143 -2.15 -34.28 -12.21
CA PRO A 143 -0.78 -34.69 -12.46
C PRO A 143 -0.55 -35.00 -13.94
N GLY A 144 0.52 -34.40 -14.52
CA GLY A 144 0.86 -34.50 -15.94
C GLY A 144 0.33 -33.35 -16.81
N ASP A 145 -0.56 -32.50 -16.30
CA ASP A 145 -1.01 -31.32 -17.04
C ASP A 145 0.13 -30.30 -17.20
N ARG A 146 0.14 -29.62 -18.33
CA ARG A 146 1.03 -28.48 -18.55
C ARG A 146 0.45 -27.24 -17.90
N VAL A 147 1.27 -26.48 -17.21
CA VAL A 147 0.88 -25.22 -16.58
C VAL A 147 1.90 -24.14 -16.89
N ARG A 148 1.39 -22.97 -17.21
CA ARG A 148 2.15 -21.72 -17.31
C ARG A 148 1.83 -20.87 -16.09
N ALA A 149 2.81 -20.29 -15.45
CA ALA A 149 2.57 -19.35 -14.35
C ALA A 149 3.70 -18.33 -14.23
N TYR A 150 3.38 -17.24 -13.60
CA TYR A 150 4.30 -16.13 -13.34
C TYR A 150 5.05 -16.39 -12.04
N VAL A 151 6.38 -16.27 -12.07
CA VAL A 151 7.21 -16.36 -10.87
C VAL A 151 7.16 -15.03 -10.15
N TYR A 152 6.48 -14.99 -9.02
CA TYR A 152 6.38 -13.75 -8.24
C TYR A 152 7.40 -13.69 -7.11
N ASP A 153 7.92 -14.84 -6.66
CA ASP A 153 8.90 -14.87 -5.58
C ASP A 153 9.77 -16.14 -5.61
N VAL A 154 11.01 -16.03 -5.15
CA VAL A 154 11.93 -17.15 -4.95
C VAL A 154 12.59 -16.97 -3.58
N ARG A 155 12.36 -17.92 -2.66
CA ARG A 155 12.83 -17.84 -1.27
C ARG A 155 13.68 -19.04 -0.91
N ARG A 156 14.61 -18.83 0.02
CA ARG A 156 15.34 -19.92 0.65
C ARG A 156 14.46 -20.56 1.71
N GLU A 157 13.85 -21.68 1.36
CA GLU A 157 13.01 -22.45 2.28
C GLU A 157 13.77 -23.67 2.80
N GLN A 158 13.59 -24.04 4.07
CA GLN A 158 14.21 -25.24 4.62
C GLN A 158 13.54 -26.52 4.13
N ARG A 159 12.25 -26.47 3.82
CA ARG A 159 11.44 -27.62 3.36
C ARG A 159 10.45 -27.14 2.30
N GLY A 160 10.17 -28.01 1.32
CA GLY A 160 9.24 -27.72 0.25
C GLY A 160 9.82 -26.92 -0.93
N PRO A 161 9.03 -26.54 -1.90
CA PRO A 161 9.46 -25.74 -3.06
C PRO A 161 9.92 -24.34 -2.65
N GLN A 162 10.90 -23.79 -3.36
CA GLN A 162 11.47 -22.46 -3.13
C GLN A 162 10.97 -21.43 -4.15
N ILE A 163 10.36 -21.88 -5.25
CA ILE A 163 9.90 -21.08 -6.35
C ILE A 163 8.38 -20.93 -6.22
N PHE A 164 7.92 -19.69 -6.08
CA PHE A 164 6.50 -19.37 -5.92
C PHE A 164 5.95 -18.79 -7.21
N MET A 165 4.90 -19.41 -7.70
CA MET A 165 4.28 -19.04 -8.98
C MET A 165 2.82 -18.65 -8.77
N SER A 166 2.32 -17.77 -9.63
CA SER A 166 0.94 -17.27 -9.60
C SER A 166 0.32 -17.28 -10.99
N ARG A 167 -0.99 -17.54 -11.02
CA ARG A 167 -1.85 -17.37 -12.21
C ARG A 167 -2.86 -16.24 -12.03
N THR A 168 -2.97 -15.71 -10.81
CA THR A 168 -3.85 -14.58 -10.46
C THR A 168 -3.15 -13.23 -10.54
N HIS A 169 -1.82 -13.20 -10.44
CA HIS A 169 -1.03 -11.98 -10.40
C HIS A 169 -1.25 -11.10 -11.65
N PRO A 170 -1.43 -9.76 -11.51
CA PRO A 170 -1.65 -8.87 -12.65
C PRO A 170 -0.55 -8.94 -13.71
N GLN A 171 0.71 -9.05 -13.28
CA GLN A 171 1.85 -9.16 -14.19
C GLN A 171 1.85 -10.44 -15.03
N PHE A 172 1.15 -11.48 -14.61
CA PHE A 172 0.97 -12.67 -15.44
C PHE A 172 0.28 -12.32 -16.76
N MET A 173 -0.80 -11.56 -16.70
CA MET A 173 -1.51 -11.08 -17.89
C MET A 173 -0.62 -10.16 -18.75
N SER A 174 0.07 -9.20 -18.13
CA SER A 174 0.98 -8.31 -18.85
C SER A 174 2.06 -9.06 -19.63
N LYS A 175 2.65 -10.09 -19.01
CA LYS A 175 3.65 -10.95 -19.65
C LYS A 175 3.07 -11.84 -20.73
N LEU A 176 1.83 -12.32 -20.58
CA LEU A 176 1.14 -13.07 -21.64
C LEU A 176 0.93 -12.19 -22.88
N PHE A 177 0.46 -10.95 -22.69
CA PHE A 177 0.37 -10.00 -23.79
C PHE A 177 1.73 -9.73 -24.44
N GLY A 178 2.81 -9.64 -23.67
CA GLY A 178 4.16 -9.50 -24.21
C GLY A 178 4.62 -10.70 -25.04
N GLN A 179 4.07 -11.89 -24.83
CA GLN A 179 4.35 -13.08 -25.65
C GLN A 179 3.49 -13.14 -26.93
N GLU A 180 2.23 -12.66 -26.86
CA GLU A 180 1.28 -12.75 -27.97
C GLU A 180 1.30 -11.51 -28.89
N VAL A 181 1.81 -10.37 -28.41
CA VAL A 181 1.84 -9.08 -29.12
C VAL A 181 3.29 -8.67 -29.39
N PRO A 182 3.78 -8.82 -30.62
CA PRO A 182 5.17 -8.47 -30.98
C PRO A 182 5.51 -7.01 -30.66
N GLU A 183 4.56 -6.10 -30.85
CA GLU A 183 4.75 -4.67 -30.62
C GLU A 183 4.99 -4.35 -29.12
N ILE A 184 4.50 -5.18 -28.20
CA ILE A 184 4.80 -5.10 -26.77
C ILE A 184 6.21 -5.67 -26.50
N TYR A 185 6.53 -6.81 -27.14
CA TYR A 185 7.86 -7.43 -27.01
C TYR A 185 8.97 -6.48 -27.49
N ASP A 186 8.75 -5.80 -28.61
CA ASP A 186 9.66 -4.84 -29.20
C ASP A 186 9.70 -3.48 -28.44
N GLY A 187 8.84 -3.30 -27.42
CA GLY A 187 8.78 -2.09 -26.62
C GLY A 187 8.14 -0.88 -27.29
N ILE A 188 7.45 -1.08 -28.42
CA ILE A 188 6.68 -0.03 -29.12
C ILE A 188 5.41 0.27 -28.35
N ILE A 189 4.71 -0.78 -27.87
CA ILE A 189 3.55 -0.67 -27.01
C ILE A 189 3.97 -1.01 -25.58
N GLU A 190 3.53 -0.19 -24.64
CA GLU A 190 3.79 -0.36 -23.21
C GLU A 190 2.49 -0.64 -22.46
N VAL A 191 2.50 -1.66 -21.61
CA VAL A 191 1.44 -1.93 -20.64
C VAL A 191 1.68 -1.10 -19.40
N LYS A 192 0.83 -0.12 -19.13
CA LYS A 192 0.96 0.80 -17.99
C LYS A 192 0.41 0.23 -16.69
N SER A 193 -0.75 -0.39 -16.76
CA SER A 193 -1.41 -0.96 -15.58
C SER A 193 -2.32 -2.12 -15.98
N VAL A 194 -2.57 -3.01 -15.02
CA VAL A 194 -3.45 -4.16 -15.16
C VAL A 194 -4.28 -4.30 -13.89
N ALA A 195 -5.59 -4.40 -14.03
CA ALA A 195 -6.53 -4.72 -12.96
C ALA A 195 -7.24 -6.03 -13.30
N ARG A 196 -7.30 -6.96 -12.35
CA ARG A 196 -7.86 -8.29 -12.59
C ARG A 196 -8.85 -8.70 -11.49
N ASP A 197 -9.92 -9.32 -11.95
CA ASP A 197 -10.79 -10.21 -11.18
C ASP A 197 -10.60 -11.62 -11.77
N PRO A 198 -9.63 -12.41 -11.24
CA PRO A 198 -9.14 -13.61 -11.90
C PRO A 198 -10.26 -14.60 -12.26
N GLY A 199 -10.26 -15.05 -13.52
CA GLY A 199 -11.27 -15.98 -14.05
C GLY A 199 -12.62 -15.35 -14.37
N SER A 200 -12.77 -14.03 -14.19
CA SER A 200 -14.00 -13.30 -14.50
C SER A 200 -13.76 -12.20 -15.54
N ARG A 201 -13.10 -11.13 -15.14
CA ARG A 201 -12.82 -9.99 -16.03
C ARG A 201 -11.55 -9.28 -15.62
N ALA A 202 -10.89 -8.65 -16.59
CA ALA A 202 -9.73 -7.81 -16.37
C ALA A 202 -9.76 -6.57 -17.27
N LYS A 203 -9.02 -5.56 -16.86
CA LYS A 203 -8.73 -4.37 -17.66
C LYS A 203 -7.22 -4.19 -17.76
N ILE A 204 -6.75 -3.88 -18.96
CA ILE A 204 -5.34 -3.62 -19.24
C ILE A 204 -5.19 -2.26 -19.92
N ALA A 205 -4.37 -1.39 -19.38
CA ALA A 205 -4.11 -0.09 -19.94
C ALA A 205 -2.82 -0.10 -20.76
N VAL A 206 -2.93 0.31 -22.01
CA VAL A 206 -1.83 0.27 -22.99
C VAL A 206 -1.61 1.62 -23.65
N ILE A 207 -0.36 1.92 -23.98
CA ILE A 207 0.01 3.12 -24.72
C ILE A 207 1.02 2.74 -25.80
N SER A 208 0.96 3.39 -26.95
CA SER A 208 2.00 3.31 -27.98
C SER A 208 2.97 4.47 -27.85
N ARG A 209 4.26 4.18 -28.03
CA ARG A 209 5.31 5.20 -28.19
C ARG A 209 5.36 5.75 -29.61
N ASP A 210 4.80 5.02 -30.56
CA ASP A 210 4.67 5.44 -31.96
C ASP A 210 3.19 5.83 -32.22
N SER A 211 2.98 7.09 -32.55
CA SER A 211 1.65 7.66 -32.80
C SER A 211 0.95 7.05 -34.04
N SER A 212 1.68 6.37 -34.90
CA SER A 212 1.13 5.66 -36.08
C SER A 212 0.51 4.31 -35.77
N ILE A 213 0.75 3.77 -34.56
CA ILE A 213 0.30 2.45 -34.16
C ILE A 213 -0.83 2.59 -33.10
N ASP A 214 -1.99 2.05 -33.43
CA ASP A 214 -3.08 1.91 -32.48
C ASP A 214 -2.76 0.79 -31.44
N PRO A 215 -2.53 1.14 -30.17
CA PRO A 215 -2.15 0.16 -29.16
C PRO A 215 -3.27 -0.84 -28.87
N VAL A 216 -4.54 -0.40 -28.94
CA VAL A 216 -5.70 -1.26 -28.68
C VAL A 216 -5.87 -2.28 -29.80
N GLY A 217 -5.86 -1.81 -31.05
CA GLY A 217 -5.99 -2.65 -32.23
C GLY A 217 -4.86 -3.69 -32.35
N ALA A 218 -3.62 -3.30 -32.02
CA ALA A 218 -2.48 -4.20 -32.02
C ALA A 218 -2.60 -5.32 -30.96
N CYS A 219 -3.07 -5.00 -29.76
CA CYS A 219 -3.31 -5.98 -28.71
C CYS A 219 -4.50 -6.89 -29.00
N VAL A 220 -5.55 -6.40 -29.65
CA VAL A 220 -6.70 -7.21 -30.09
C VAL A 220 -6.27 -8.19 -31.18
N GLY A 221 -5.50 -7.71 -32.15
CA GLY A 221 -5.05 -8.48 -33.29
C GLY A 221 -6.17 -8.75 -34.32
N MET A 222 -5.79 -9.40 -35.42
CA MET A 222 -6.77 -9.71 -36.50
C MET A 222 -7.91 -10.55 -35.97
N ARG A 223 -9.14 -10.01 -36.07
CA ARG A 223 -10.38 -10.65 -35.58
C ARG A 223 -10.32 -11.09 -34.13
N GLY A 224 -9.53 -10.40 -33.31
CA GLY A 224 -9.39 -10.72 -31.91
C GLY A 224 -8.48 -11.92 -31.58
N SER A 225 -7.67 -12.40 -32.53
CA SER A 225 -6.87 -13.62 -32.37
C SER A 225 -5.86 -13.54 -31.21
N ARG A 226 -5.22 -12.39 -31.01
CA ARG A 226 -4.21 -12.22 -29.97
C ARG A 226 -4.84 -12.15 -28.58
N VAL A 227 -5.85 -11.31 -28.39
CA VAL A 227 -6.56 -11.23 -27.11
C VAL A 227 -7.23 -12.57 -26.78
N GLN A 228 -7.77 -13.29 -27.77
CA GLN A 228 -8.40 -14.59 -27.55
C GLN A 228 -7.40 -15.65 -27.08
N ALA A 229 -6.16 -15.61 -27.56
CA ALA A 229 -5.10 -16.49 -27.05
C ALA A 229 -4.84 -16.28 -25.55
N VAL A 230 -4.78 -15.02 -25.09
CA VAL A 230 -4.64 -14.68 -23.68
C VAL A 230 -5.88 -15.07 -22.88
N VAL A 231 -7.09 -14.79 -23.40
CA VAL A 231 -8.37 -15.17 -22.77
C VAL A 231 -8.43 -16.69 -22.54
N ASN A 232 -8.03 -17.49 -23.54
CA ASN A 232 -8.02 -18.95 -23.44
C ASN A 232 -7.04 -19.45 -22.38
N GLU A 233 -5.85 -18.87 -22.29
CA GLU A 233 -4.87 -19.20 -21.24
C GLU A 233 -5.41 -18.87 -19.83
N LEU A 234 -6.19 -17.80 -19.70
CA LEU A 234 -6.78 -17.32 -18.45
C LEU A 234 -8.18 -17.89 -18.16
N GLN A 235 -8.50 -19.07 -18.74
CA GLN A 235 -9.75 -19.80 -18.50
C GLN A 235 -11.03 -19.02 -18.86
N GLY A 236 -10.97 -18.18 -19.89
CA GLY A 236 -12.12 -17.42 -20.37
C GLY A 236 -12.33 -16.09 -19.66
N GLU A 237 -11.33 -15.58 -18.93
CA GLU A 237 -11.34 -14.23 -18.33
C GLU A 237 -11.53 -13.17 -19.42
N LYS A 238 -12.59 -12.37 -19.31
CA LYS A 238 -12.88 -11.30 -20.28
C LYS A 238 -11.88 -10.16 -20.09
N ILE A 239 -11.30 -9.68 -21.19
CA ILE A 239 -10.25 -8.67 -21.15
C ILE A 239 -10.71 -7.41 -21.88
N ASP A 240 -10.76 -6.29 -21.16
CA ASP A 240 -10.97 -4.96 -21.73
C ASP A 240 -9.61 -4.28 -21.92
N ILE A 241 -9.29 -3.91 -23.16
CA ILE A 241 -8.06 -3.21 -23.50
C ILE A 241 -8.37 -1.72 -23.56
N ILE A 242 -7.72 -0.95 -22.70
CA ILE A 242 -8.00 0.45 -22.42
C ILE A 242 -6.82 1.30 -22.94
N PRO A 243 -7.07 2.34 -23.74
CA PRO A 243 -6.02 3.30 -24.08
C PRO A 243 -5.65 4.11 -22.83
N TRP A 244 -4.37 4.05 -22.46
CA TRP A 244 -3.85 4.85 -21.36
C TRP A 244 -3.69 6.31 -21.79
N SER A 245 -3.97 7.24 -20.89
CA SER A 245 -3.73 8.67 -21.08
C SER A 245 -2.93 9.25 -19.92
N ALA A 246 -2.11 10.26 -20.18
CA ALA A 246 -1.44 11.04 -19.16
C ALA A 246 -2.40 11.98 -18.42
N ASP A 247 -3.50 12.35 -19.06
CA ASP A 247 -4.61 13.06 -18.43
C ASP A 247 -5.46 12.08 -17.63
N ASN A 248 -5.50 12.28 -16.31
CA ASN A 248 -6.19 11.40 -15.39
C ASN A 248 -7.70 11.30 -15.68
N ALA A 249 -8.34 12.43 -16.01
CA ALA A 249 -9.76 12.44 -16.35
C ALA A 249 -10.07 11.56 -17.56
N THR A 250 -9.34 11.75 -18.65
CA THR A 250 -9.45 10.93 -19.87
C THR A 250 -9.19 9.46 -19.58
N PHE A 251 -8.18 9.16 -18.76
CA PHE A 251 -7.86 7.77 -18.42
C PHE A 251 -8.97 7.10 -17.61
N ILE A 252 -9.60 7.82 -16.68
CA ILE A 252 -10.72 7.30 -15.88
C ILE A 252 -11.95 7.06 -16.77
N VAL A 253 -12.27 7.98 -17.67
CA VAL A 253 -13.35 7.79 -18.66
C VAL A 253 -13.11 6.53 -19.48
N ASN A 254 -11.90 6.35 -20.03
CA ASN A 254 -11.53 5.16 -20.78
C ASN A 254 -11.64 3.89 -19.94
N ALA A 255 -11.23 3.95 -18.67
CA ALA A 255 -11.27 2.80 -17.76
C ALA A 255 -12.68 2.34 -17.40
N LEU A 256 -13.67 3.23 -17.45
CA LEU A 256 -15.09 2.90 -17.21
C LEU A 256 -15.80 2.31 -18.43
N ALA A 257 -15.14 2.31 -19.60
CA ALA A 257 -15.71 1.66 -20.77
C ALA A 257 -16.23 0.24 -20.43
N PRO A 258 -17.39 -0.17 -21.01
CA PRO A 258 -18.13 0.43 -22.12
C PRO A 258 -19.18 1.48 -21.72
N ALA A 259 -19.25 1.92 -20.45
CA ALA A 259 -20.18 2.94 -20.01
C ALA A 259 -19.76 4.33 -20.56
N GLU A 260 -20.77 5.12 -20.95
CA GLU A 260 -20.57 6.51 -21.34
C GLU A 260 -20.52 7.39 -20.08
N VAL A 261 -19.63 8.37 -20.06
CA VAL A 261 -19.43 9.31 -18.95
C VAL A 261 -19.77 10.71 -19.40
N SER A 262 -20.63 11.42 -18.65
CA SER A 262 -21.02 12.80 -18.94
C SER A 262 -20.04 13.81 -18.37
N LYS A 263 -19.55 13.57 -17.15
CA LYS A 263 -18.71 14.51 -16.42
C LYS A 263 -17.79 13.79 -15.43
N VAL A 264 -16.60 14.32 -15.22
CA VAL A 264 -15.63 13.85 -14.24
C VAL A 264 -15.20 15.00 -13.35
N LEU A 265 -15.27 14.80 -12.04
CA LEU A 265 -14.79 15.71 -11.02
C LEU A 265 -13.64 15.04 -10.28
N LEU A 266 -12.42 15.54 -10.49
CA LEU A 266 -11.19 15.00 -9.93
C LEU A 266 -10.83 15.74 -8.64
N ASP A 267 -10.53 14.98 -7.60
CA ASP A 267 -9.80 15.41 -6.43
C ASP A 267 -8.44 14.70 -6.42
N ASP A 268 -7.42 15.38 -6.93
CA ASP A 268 -6.07 14.80 -7.03
C ASP A 268 -5.40 14.64 -5.65
N GLU A 269 -5.71 15.48 -4.67
CA GLU A 269 -5.15 15.42 -3.32
C GLU A 269 -5.69 14.22 -2.56
N GLY A 270 -7.01 14.01 -2.58
CA GLY A 270 -7.69 12.87 -1.98
C GLY A 270 -7.61 11.59 -2.81
N ARG A 271 -7.11 11.64 -4.05
CA ARG A 271 -7.18 10.55 -5.04
C ARG A 271 -8.59 9.98 -5.19
N ARG A 272 -9.57 10.85 -5.13
CA ARG A 272 -10.98 10.53 -5.34
C ARG A 272 -11.47 11.15 -6.64
N VAL A 273 -12.42 10.48 -7.25
CA VAL A 273 -13.05 10.99 -8.46
C VAL A 273 -14.54 10.70 -8.42
N GLU A 274 -15.32 11.72 -8.64
CA GLU A 274 -16.75 11.58 -8.86
C GLU A 274 -17.01 11.58 -10.38
N VAL A 275 -17.68 10.54 -10.84
CA VAL A 275 -18.00 10.34 -12.24
C VAL A 275 -19.51 10.39 -12.40
N VAL A 276 -19.97 11.34 -13.21
CA VAL A 276 -21.39 11.49 -13.52
C VAL A 276 -21.69 10.78 -14.83
N VAL A 277 -22.68 9.91 -14.80
CA VAL A 277 -23.11 9.13 -15.95
C VAL A 277 -24.59 9.35 -16.24
N PRO A 278 -25.04 9.19 -17.50
CA PRO A 278 -26.47 9.15 -17.79
C PRO A 278 -27.16 8.05 -16.99
N ASP A 279 -28.43 8.26 -16.62
CA ASP A 279 -29.19 7.35 -15.74
C ASP A 279 -29.26 5.92 -16.30
N ASP A 280 -29.36 5.76 -17.61
CA ASP A 280 -29.38 4.46 -18.30
C ASP A 280 -28.01 3.75 -18.32
N GLN A 281 -26.92 4.47 -18.09
CA GLN A 281 -25.55 3.95 -18.05
C GLN A 281 -25.08 3.53 -16.66
N LEU A 282 -25.79 3.90 -15.59
CA LEU A 282 -25.40 3.62 -14.20
C LEU A 282 -25.09 2.14 -13.97
N SER A 283 -25.99 1.25 -14.38
CA SER A 283 -25.81 -0.18 -14.19
C SER A 283 -24.60 -0.73 -14.95
N LEU A 284 -24.28 -0.13 -16.10
CA LEU A 284 -23.13 -0.52 -16.92
C LEU A 284 -21.82 0.00 -16.32
N ALA A 285 -21.83 1.24 -15.83
CA ALA A 285 -20.69 1.89 -15.17
C ALA A 285 -20.27 1.15 -13.89
N ILE A 286 -21.23 0.83 -13.04
CA ILE A 286 -21.00 0.04 -11.82
C ILE A 286 -20.61 -1.39 -12.20
N GLY A 287 -21.31 -1.97 -13.16
CA GLY A 287 -21.15 -3.36 -13.55
C GLY A 287 -21.73 -4.35 -12.53
N ARG A 288 -21.71 -5.62 -12.88
CA ARG A 288 -22.25 -6.69 -12.04
C ARG A 288 -21.49 -6.78 -10.72
N ARG A 289 -22.17 -6.55 -9.59
CA ARG A 289 -21.59 -6.52 -8.23
C ARG A 289 -20.44 -5.52 -8.07
N GLY A 290 -20.51 -4.39 -8.75
CA GLY A 290 -19.47 -3.36 -8.70
C GLY A 290 -18.16 -3.75 -9.42
N GLN A 291 -18.18 -4.75 -10.30
CA GLN A 291 -16.96 -5.26 -10.94
C GLN A 291 -16.32 -4.22 -11.85
N ASN A 292 -17.10 -3.46 -12.65
CA ASN A 292 -16.54 -2.51 -13.59
C ASN A 292 -15.88 -1.32 -12.88
N VAL A 293 -16.57 -0.72 -11.91
CA VAL A 293 -16.03 0.39 -11.12
C VAL A 293 -14.81 -0.05 -10.29
N ARG A 294 -14.86 -1.23 -9.65
CA ARG A 294 -13.72 -1.76 -8.87
C ARG A 294 -12.48 -1.98 -9.75
N LEU A 295 -12.64 -2.54 -10.94
CA LEU A 295 -11.54 -2.73 -11.87
C LEU A 295 -11.01 -1.38 -12.40
N ALA A 296 -11.89 -0.40 -12.67
CA ALA A 296 -11.48 0.93 -13.07
C ALA A 296 -10.69 1.62 -11.94
N SER A 297 -11.16 1.55 -10.70
CA SER A 297 -10.47 2.07 -9.52
C SER A 297 -9.09 1.45 -9.34
N GLN A 298 -8.96 0.12 -9.42
CA GLN A 298 -7.68 -0.58 -9.35
C GLN A 298 -6.74 -0.20 -10.51
N LEU A 299 -7.26 -0.02 -11.70
CA LEU A 299 -6.48 0.30 -12.90
C LEU A 299 -5.90 1.71 -12.81
N THR A 300 -6.71 2.69 -12.38
CA THR A 300 -6.37 4.11 -12.33
C THR A 300 -5.74 4.54 -11.02
N ARG A 301 -5.94 3.76 -9.95
CA ARG A 301 -5.54 4.05 -8.56
C ARG A 301 -6.27 5.25 -7.95
N TYR A 302 -7.46 5.57 -8.45
CA TYR A 302 -8.40 6.52 -7.88
C TYR A 302 -9.56 5.77 -7.25
N ASP A 303 -10.08 6.31 -6.18
CA ASP A 303 -11.37 5.86 -5.63
C ASP A 303 -12.48 6.48 -6.47
N VAL A 304 -13.24 5.63 -7.17
CA VAL A 304 -14.21 6.08 -8.18
C VAL A 304 -15.62 5.98 -7.63
N ASP A 305 -16.24 7.12 -7.40
CA ASP A 305 -17.65 7.25 -7.04
C ASP A 305 -18.47 7.56 -8.29
N ILE A 306 -19.56 6.79 -8.50
CA ILE A 306 -20.42 6.97 -9.67
C ILE A 306 -21.76 7.53 -9.23
N LEU A 307 -22.15 8.63 -9.87
CA LEU A 307 -23.41 9.34 -9.68
C LEU A 307 -24.17 9.40 -11.00
N THR A 308 -25.49 9.43 -10.93
CA THR A 308 -26.32 9.76 -12.09
C THR A 308 -26.41 11.28 -12.31
N GLU A 309 -26.77 11.69 -13.52
CA GLU A 309 -27.06 13.10 -13.81
C GLU A 309 -28.20 13.63 -12.93
N ALA A 310 -29.19 12.78 -12.63
CA ALA A 310 -30.30 13.13 -11.75
C ALA A 310 -29.81 13.38 -10.31
N GLU A 311 -29.01 12.46 -9.74
CA GLU A 311 -28.46 12.59 -8.38
C GLU A 311 -27.53 13.81 -8.26
N GLU A 312 -26.71 14.08 -9.25
CA GLU A 312 -25.83 15.25 -9.28
C GLU A 312 -26.63 16.55 -9.36
N SER A 313 -27.68 16.58 -10.21
CA SER A 313 -28.57 17.71 -10.31
C SER A 313 -29.35 17.97 -9.02
N GLU A 314 -29.86 16.92 -8.37
CA GLU A 314 -30.56 17.02 -7.10
C GLU A 314 -29.61 17.53 -5.98
N ARG A 315 -28.39 17.01 -5.90
CA ARG A 315 -27.35 17.47 -4.96
C ARG A 315 -27.04 18.95 -5.15
N ARG A 316 -26.84 19.40 -6.41
CA ARG A 316 -26.61 20.83 -6.70
C ARG A 316 -27.81 21.72 -6.33
N GLN A 317 -29.02 21.23 -6.60
CA GLN A 317 -30.23 21.99 -6.23
C GLN A 317 -30.36 22.09 -4.70
N GLU A 318 -30.02 21.03 -3.98
CA GLU A 318 -30.04 21.04 -2.53
C GLU A 318 -28.95 21.95 -1.94
N GLU A 319 -27.74 21.91 -2.48
CA GLU A 319 -26.64 22.81 -2.10
C GLU A 319 -27.01 24.27 -2.39
N PHE A 320 -27.56 24.55 -3.58
CA PHE A 320 -28.03 25.85 -3.93
C PHE A 320 -29.13 26.35 -2.98
N ARG A 321 -30.08 25.48 -2.65
CA ARG A 321 -31.17 25.81 -1.69
C ARG A 321 -30.61 26.06 -0.28
N LYS A 322 -29.66 25.27 0.17
CA LYS A 322 -29.01 25.47 1.49
C LYS A 322 -28.28 26.81 1.55
N ARG A 323 -27.46 27.12 0.52
CA ARG A 323 -26.76 28.42 0.43
C ARG A 323 -27.72 29.62 0.31
N THR A 324 -28.73 29.48 -0.53
CA THR A 324 -29.78 30.51 -0.64
C THR A 324 -30.46 30.71 0.72
N GLY A 325 -30.82 29.63 1.42
CA GLY A 325 -31.41 29.71 2.76
C GLY A 325 -30.54 30.46 3.77
N LEU A 326 -29.22 30.22 3.75
CA LEU A 326 -28.28 30.95 4.62
C LEU A 326 -28.30 32.47 4.36
N PHE A 327 -28.37 32.89 3.10
CA PHE A 327 -28.43 34.31 2.78
C PHE A 327 -29.79 34.91 3.08
N VAL A 328 -30.90 34.20 2.84
CA VAL A 328 -32.24 34.64 3.22
C VAL A 328 -32.34 34.88 4.73
N GLU A 329 -31.89 33.94 5.54
CA GLU A 329 -31.91 34.04 7.01
C GLU A 329 -30.87 35.02 7.55
N GLY A 330 -29.65 35.02 7.00
CA GLY A 330 -28.53 35.86 7.46
C GLY A 330 -28.63 37.30 7.07
N LEU A 331 -29.09 37.58 5.85
CA LEU A 331 -29.14 38.96 5.32
C LEU A 331 -30.56 39.56 5.27
N ASP A 332 -31.58 38.78 5.64
CA ASP A 332 -33.00 39.15 5.56
C ASP A 332 -33.37 39.71 4.15
N VAL A 333 -32.99 38.90 3.13
CA VAL A 333 -33.24 39.21 1.72
C VAL A 333 -34.19 38.18 1.12
N ASP A 334 -34.77 38.53 -0.03
CA ASP A 334 -35.62 37.60 -0.78
C ASP A 334 -34.79 36.53 -1.51
N ASP A 335 -35.48 35.45 -1.94
CA ASP A 335 -34.85 34.32 -2.64
C ASP A 335 -34.14 34.72 -3.94
N VAL A 336 -34.55 35.84 -4.57
CA VAL A 336 -33.95 36.30 -5.82
C VAL A 336 -32.58 36.90 -5.57
N ILE A 337 -32.45 37.76 -4.57
CA ILE A 337 -31.17 38.38 -4.17
C ILE A 337 -30.21 37.30 -3.64
N ALA A 338 -30.72 36.43 -2.78
CA ALA A 338 -29.92 35.31 -2.26
C ALA A 338 -29.46 34.37 -3.38
N GLY A 339 -30.33 34.10 -4.37
CA GLY A 339 -29.99 33.27 -5.54
C GLY A 339 -28.92 33.89 -6.42
N LEU A 340 -28.95 35.22 -6.61
CA LEU A 340 -27.90 35.92 -7.35
C LEU A 340 -26.54 35.85 -6.64
N LEU A 341 -26.50 36.04 -5.33
CA LEU A 341 -25.28 35.90 -4.54
C LEU A 341 -24.65 34.48 -4.66
N VAL A 342 -25.48 33.44 -4.61
CA VAL A 342 -25.02 32.06 -4.81
C VAL A 342 -24.52 31.82 -6.25
N GLN A 343 -25.18 32.43 -7.27
CA GLN A 343 -24.76 32.31 -8.67
C GLN A 343 -23.42 32.99 -8.95
N GLU A 344 -23.14 34.10 -8.27
CA GLU A 344 -21.83 34.78 -8.34
C GLU A 344 -20.72 34.09 -7.55
N GLY A 345 -21.05 33.00 -6.82
CA GLY A 345 -20.08 32.15 -6.17
C GLY A 345 -19.92 32.37 -4.67
N PHE A 346 -20.66 33.29 -4.05
CA PHE A 346 -20.63 33.47 -2.59
C PHE A 346 -21.18 32.25 -1.87
N ALA A 347 -20.44 31.77 -0.90
CA ALA A 347 -20.80 30.58 -0.14
C ALA A 347 -21.24 30.91 1.29
N THR A 348 -20.75 32.00 1.88
CA THR A 348 -20.93 32.34 3.28
C THR A 348 -21.29 33.83 3.46
N VAL A 349 -21.89 34.15 4.62
CA VAL A 349 -22.20 35.55 4.98
C VAL A 349 -20.91 36.32 5.31
N GLU A 350 -19.90 35.63 5.80
CA GLU A 350 -18.58 36.18 6.07
C GLU A 350 -17.90 36.73 4.80
N GLU A 351 -18.02 36.02 3.67
CA GLU A 351 -17.50 36.49 2.39
C GLU A 351 -18.13 37.81 1.95
N ILE A 352 -19.45 37.93 2.14
CA ILE A 352 -20.18 39.16 1.82
C ILE A 352 -19.78 40.34 2.72
N ALA A 353 -19.52 40.06 4.00
CA ALA A 353 -19.03 41.07 4.93
C ALA A 353 -17.62 41.56 4.59
N ALA A 354 -16.77 40.68 4.04
CA ALA A 354 -15.36 40.94 3.75
C ALA A 354 -15.10 41.54 2.36
N VAL A 355 -15.99 41.31 1.39
CA VAL A 355 -15.82 41.74 0.00
C VAL A 355 -15.97 43.28 -0.14
N GLU A 356 -15.34 43.88 -1.14
CA GLU A 356 -15.44 45.32 -1.42
C GLU A 356 -16.83 45.71 -1.98
N ASP A 357 -17.34 46.88 -1.61
CA ASP A 357 -18.66 47.34 -2.01
C ASP A 357 -18.81 47.44 -3.55
N GLU A 358 -17.71 47.79 -4.24
CA GLU A 358 -17.63 47.89 -5.70
C GLU A 358 -17.81 46.52 -6.38
N GLU A 359 -17.32 45.46 -5.78
CA GLU A 359 -17.46 44.08 -6.30
C GLU A 359 -18.90 43.59 -6.17
N LEU A 360 -19.55 43.83 -5.02
CA LEU A 360 -20.96 43.51 -4.84
C LEU A 360 -21.86 44.35 -5.79
N ALA A 361 -21.53 45.61 -5.99
CA ALA A 361 -22.28 46.50 -6.90
C ALA A 361 -22.10 46.12 -8.39
N SER A 362 -21.08 45.34 -8.73
CA SER A 362 -20.84 44.85 -10.10
C SER A 362 -21.74 43.67 -10.49
N ILE A 363 -22.42 43.05 -9.55
CA ILE A 363 -23.35 41.94 -9.77
C ILE A 363 -24.57 42.42 -10.55
N GLU A 364 -24.98 41.70 -11.58
CA GLU A 364 -26.11 42.06 -12.40
C GLU A 364 -27.40 42.11 -11.56
N GLY A 365 -27.99 43.28 -11.49
CA GLY A 365 -29.21 43.57 -10.69
C GLY A 365 -28.93 44.21 -9.34
N PHE A 366 -27.69 44.51 -8.98
CA PHE A 366 -27.31 45.24 -7.77
C PHE A 366 -26.86 46.65 -8.10
N ASP A 367 -27.05 47.55 -7.16
CA ASP A 367 -26.51 48.92 -7.19
C ASP A 367 -25.68 49.18 -5.91
N GLU A 368 -25.00 50.34 -5.85
CA GLU A 368 -24.20 50.73 -4.70
C GLU A 368 -24.97 50.71 -3.37
N ASN A 369 -26.28 51.06 -3.41
CA ASN A 369 -27.10 51.10 -2.22
C ASN A 369 -27.42 49.68 -1.72
N ILE A 370 -27.69 48.76 -2.64
CA ILE A 370 -27.92 47.33 -2.32
C ILE A 370 -26.64 46.74 -1.77
N ALA A 371 -25.49 46.99 -2.39
CA ALA A 371 -24.19 46.50 -1.93
C ALA A 371 -23.88 46.92 -0.48
N VAL A 372 -24.00 48.22 -0.18
CA VAL A 372 -23.77 48.75 1.18
C VAL A 372 -24.77 48.18 2.19
N GLU A 373 -26.04 48.03 1.82
CA GLU A 373 -27.06 47.46 2.71
C GLU A 373 -26.84 45.98 2.99
N LEU A 374 -26.45 45.19 1.98
CA LEU A 374 -26.15 43.78 2.12
C LEU A 374 -24.95 43.58 3.07
N LYS A 375 -23.91 44.36 2.86
CA LYS A 375 -22.72 44.31 3.72
C LYS A 375 -23.04 44.70 5.16
N ARG A 376 -23.81 45.76 5.36
CA ARG A 376 -24.29 46.17 6.68
C ARG A 376 -25.04 45.04 7.38
N ARG A 377 -25.98 44.39 6.68
CA ARG A 377 -26.76 43.26 7.22
C ARG A 377 -25.89 42.08 7.49
N ALA A 378 -24.88 41.78 6.65
CA ALA A 378 -23.94 40.71 6.87
C ALA A 378 -23.14 40.92 8.18
N VAL A 379 -22.62 42.14 8.39
CA VAL A 379 -21.90 42.48 9.63
C VAL A 379 -22.84 42.38 10.85
N GLU A 380 -24.03 42.93 10.79
CA GLU A 380 -25.03 42.86 11.88
C GLU A 380 -25.42 41.42 12.23
N PHE A 381 -25.55 40.55 11.23
CA PHE A 381 -25.84 39.15 11.43
C PHE A 381 -24.67 38.42 12.13
N LEU A 382 -23.45 38.68 11.67
CA LEU A 382 -22.25 38.06 12.27
C LEU A 382 -22.08 38.52 13.73
N GLU A 383 -22.23 39.82 14.02
CA GLU A 383 -22.15 40.34 15.38
C GLU A 383 -23.21 39.72 16.31
N ARG A 384 -24.47 39.60 15.81
CA ARG A 384 -25.55 38.92 16.57
C ARG A 384 -25.25 37.48 16.82
N ARG A 385 -24.83 36.74 15.79
CA ARG A 385 -24.46 35.33 15.89
C ARG A 385 -23.31 35.10 16.88
N ASP A 386 -22.29 35.94 16.81
CA ASP A 386 -21.15 35.84 17.71
C ASP A 386 -21.54 36.17 19.18
N ALA A 387 -22.47 37.13 19.38
CA ALA A 387 -23.01 37.42 20.71
C ALA A 387 -23.87 36.27 21.26
N GLU A 388 -24.67 35.61 20.42
CA GLU A 388 -25.44 34.43 20.76
C GLU A 388 -24.52 33.24 21.13
N LEU A 389 -23.46 33.02 20.33
CA LEU A 389 -22.46 32.00 20.59
C LEU A 389 -21.66 32.28 21.88
N ASP A 390 -21.31 33.55 22.16
CA ASP A 390 -20.65 33.90 23.42
C ASP A 390 -21.57 33.69 24.63
N THR A 391 -22.86 33.98 24.47
CA THR A 391 -23.84 33.67 25.52
C THR A 391 -23.91 32.17 25.78
N LYS A 392 -23.99 31.35 24.72
CA LYS A 392 -24.00 29.89 24.83
C LYS A 392 -22.70 29.36 25.43
N ARG A 393 -21.55 29.93 25.05
CA ARG A 393 -20.25 29.62 25.64
C ARG A 393 -20.26 29.78 27.16
N ARG A 394 -20.78 30.95 27.64
CA ARG A 394 -20.86 31.24 29.08
C ARG A 394 -21.85 30.30 29.79
N GLU A 395 -22.97 29.95 29.16
CA GLU A 395 -23.93 28.97 29.70
C GLU A 395 -23.29 27.58 29.85
N LEU A 396 -22.42 27.18 28.94
CA LEU A 396 -21.65 25.95 29.01
C LEU A 396 -20.54 25.99 30.05
N GLY A 397 -20.22 27.20 30.55
CA GLY A 397 -19.20 27.42 31.59
C GLY A 397 -17.77 27.43 31.06
N VAL A 398 -17.56 27.78 29.78
CA VAL A 398 -16.24 27.99 29.20
C VAL A 398 -15.68 29.34 29.65
N GLU A 399 -14.51 29.32 30.25
CA GLU A 399 -13.85 30.51 30.84
C GLU A 399 -13.43 31.53 29.78
N ASP A 400 -13.39 32.79 30.17
CA ASP A 400 -12.93 33.90 29.29
C ASP A 400 -11.44 33.75 28.92
N SER A 401 -10.63 33.08 29.74
CA SER A 401 -9.21 32.79 29.47
C SER A 401 -8.99 31.98 28.18
N ILE A 402 -9.93 31.09 27.80
CA ILE A 402 -9.85 30.37 26.53
C ILE A 402 -10.30 31.27 25.36
N ALA A 403 -11.21 32.19 25.61
CA ALA A 403 -11.69 33.11 24.59
C ALA A 403 -10.68 34.21 24.21
N GLU A 404 -9.56 34.37 24.96
CA GLU A 404 -8.46 35.26 24.64
C GLU A 404 -7.57 34.78 23.49
N PHE A 405 -7.73 33.52 23.05
CA PHE A 405 -7.01 33.00 21.88
C PHE A 405 -7.70 33.47 20.61
N ASP A 406 -7.11 34.41 19.88
CA ASP A 406 -7.65 34.98 18.62
C ASP A 406 -7.95 33.93 17.55
N VAL A 407 -7.29 32.79 17.63
CA VAL A 407 -7.46 31.66 16.69
C VAL A 407 -8.74 30.87 16.95
N LEU A 408 -9.28 30.94 18.18
CA LEU A 408 -10.50 30.22 18.56
C LEU A 408 -11.72 31.07 18.31
N THR A 409 -12.49 30.74 17.28
CA THR A 409 -13.74 31.42 16.98
C THR A 409 -14.82 31.14 18.02
N PRO A 410 -15.85 32.00 18.18
CA PRO A 410 -16.94 31.77 19.13
C PRO A 410 -17.62 30.41 18.93
N ALA A 411 -17.75 29.91 17.70
CA ALA A 411 -18.29 28.59 17.40
C ALA A 411 -17.38 27.46 17.92
N MET A 412 -16.07 27.60 17.78
CA MET A 412 -15.10 26.63 18.31
C MET A 412 -15.15 26.59 19.83
N LEU A 413 -15.30 27.71 20.51
CA LEU A 413 -15.43 27.79 21.97
C LEU A 413 -16.69 27.08 22.46
N VAL A 414 -17.79 27.18 21.75
CA VAL A 414 -19.03 26.42 22.04
C VAL A 414 -18.80 24.91 21.85
N ALA A 415 -18.14 24.52 20.76
CA ALA A 415 -17.83 23.12 20.50
C ALA A 415 -16.94 22.50 21.60
N LEU A 416 -15.92 23.24 22.05
CA LEU A 416 -15.09 22.85 23.20
C LEU A 416 -15.91 22.67 24.47
N GLY A 417 -16.80 23.63 24.77
CA GLY A 417 -17.68 23.57 25.95
C GLY A 417 -18.67 22.39 25.94
N GLU A 418 -19.23 22.05 24.76
CA GLU A 418 -20.09 20.87 24.58
C GLU A 418 -19.35 19.55 24.81
N LYS A 419 -18.04 19.52 24.58
CA LYS A 419 -17.19 18.34 24.85
C LYS A 419 -16.56 18.36 26.24
N GLY A 420 -16.85 19.39 27.04
CA GLY A 420 -16.43 19.46 28.44
C GLY A 420 -15.10 20.18 28.66
N VAL A 421 -14.49 20.72 27.62
CA VAL A 421 -13.29 21.57 27.71
C VAL A 421 -13.74 22.99 28.07
N LYS A 422 -13.55 23.37 29.33
CA LYS A 422 -14.11 24.58 29.92
C LYS A 422 -13.08 25.53 30.50
N THR A 423 -11.97 24.97 30.99
CA THR A 423 -10.89 25.72 31.64
C THR A 423 -9.63 25.71 30.76
N LEU A 424 -8.72 26.65 31.04
CA LEU A 424 -7.43 26.70 30.36
C LEU A 424 -6.64 25.39 30.56
N ASP A 425 -6.78 24.77 31.73
CA ASP A 425 -6.16 23.50 32.06
C ASP A 425 -6.73 22.37 31.21
N ASP A 426 -8.09 22.32 31.02
CA ASP A 426 -8.71 21.31 30.15
C ASP A 426 -8.19 21.41 28.70
N LEU A 427 -7.98 22.64 28.20
CA LEU A 427 -7.42 22.88 26.88
C LEU A 427 -5.94 22.48 26.81
N ALA A 428 -5.17 22.79 27.86
CA ALA A 428 -3.76 22.45 27.94
C ALA A 428 -3.50 20.94 28.06
N ASP A 429 -4.46 20.18 28.60
CA ASP A 429 -4.38 18.73 28.74
C ASP A 429 -4.61 17.98 27.41
N LEU A 430 -5.22 18.62 26.39
CA LEU A 430 -5.47 18.00 25.09
C LEU A 430 -4.19 17.76 24.28
N ALA A 431 -4.24 16.80 23.39
CA ALA A 431 -3.31 16.66 22.27
C ALA A 431 -3.82 17.39 21.02
N GLY A 432 -2.92 17.74 20.07
CA GLY A 432 -3.29 18.50 18.88
C GLY A 432 -4.32 17.78 18.02
N ASP A 433 -4.20 16.47 17.86
CA ASP A 433 -5.14 15.61 17.15
C ASP A 433 -6.51 15.54 17.85
N GLU A 434 -6.56 15.52 19.18
CA GLU A 434 -7.80 15.56 19.96
C GLU A 434 -8.53 16.91 19.79
N LEU A 435 -7.78 18.02 19.77
CA LEU A 435 -8.36 19.34 19.53
C LEU A 435 -8.97 19.44 18.13
N VAL A 436 -8.28 18.95 17.10
CA VAL A 436 -8.80 18.92 15.74
C VAL A 436 -10.04 18.04 15.65
N GLU A 437 -10.07 16.88 16.31
CA GLU A 437 -11.26 15.99 16.35
C GLU A 437 -12.46 16.67 17.02
N ILE A 438 -12.25 17.40 18.10
CA ILE A 438 -13.32 18.13 18.80
C ILE A 438 -13.91 19.26 17.94
N LEU A 439 -13.04 19.99 17.23
CA LEU A 439 -13.43 21.12 16.39
C LEU A 439 -14.02 20.69 15.04
N GLY A 440 -13.73 19.47 14.61
CA GLY A 440 -14.14 18.91 13.33
C GLY A 440 -13.10 19.07 12.22
N GLU A 441 -13.13 18.13 11.25
CA GLU A 441 -12.19 18.15 10.12
C GLU A 441 -12.25 19.47 9.34
N GLY A 442 -11.12 20.12 9.15
CA GLY A 442 -10.98 21.37 8.39
C GLY A 442 -11.21 22.65 9.19
N ALA A 443 -11.59 22.56 10.47
CA ALA A 443 -11.75 23.76 11.31
C ALA A 443 -10.39 24.40 11.70
N MET A 444 -9.37 23.54 11.90
CA MET A 444 -8.00 23.97 12.26
C MET A 444 -7.01 22.90 11.81
N ASP A 445 -5.82 23.29 11.36
CA ASP A 445 -4.74 22.35 11.10
C ASP A 445 -4.03 21.92 12.40
N GLU A 446 -3.37 20.77 12.35
CA GLU A 446 -2.72 20.15 13.52
C GLU A 446 -1.57 21.02 14.08
N ASP A 447 -0.86 21.75 13.23
CA ASP A 447 0.23 22.65 13.66
C ASP A 447 -0.32 23.84 14.46
N THR A 448 -1.41 24.44 13.99
CA THR A 448 -2.13 25.52 14.70
C THR A 448 -2.75 25.01 15.99
N ALA A 449 -3.35 23.82 16.00
CA ALA A 449 -3.90 23.20 17.19
C ALA A 449 -2.81 22.98 18.26
N ASN A 450 -1.65 22.45 17.85
CA ASN A 450 -0.50 22.30 18.75
C ASN A 450 0.00 23.66 19.29
N ALA A 451 0.01 24.71 18.46
CA ALA A 451 0.41 26.06 18.91
C ALA A 451 -0.54 26.62 19.97
N VAL A 452 -1.86 26.45 19.80
CA VAL A 452 -2.88 26.84 20.78
C VAL A 452 -2.69 26.11 22.10
N ILE A 453 -2.50 24.79 22.06
CA ILE A 453 -2.28 23.97 23.25
C ILE A 453 -0.98 24.37 23.96
N MET A 454 0.10 24.62 23.22
CA MET A 454 1.36 25.07 23.81
C MET A 454 1.22 26.43 24.48
N ALA A 455 0.49 27.35 23.85
CA ALA A 455 0.19 28.65 24.44
C ALA A 455 -0.69 28.52 25.72
N ALA A 456 -1.66 27.59 25.70
CA ALA A 456 -2.46 27.28 26.88
C ALA A 456 -1.61 26.70 28.03
N ARG A 457 -0.54 25.95 27.73
CA ARG A 457 0.40 25.41 28.76
C ARG A 457 1.34 26.43 29.34
N GLU A 458 1.51 27.60 28.74
CA GLU A 458 2.43 28.64 29.27
C GLU A 458 2.05 29.09 30.69
N HIS A 459 0.76 29.08 31.05
CA HIS A 459 0.35 29.44 32.42
C HIS A 459 0.86 28.46 33.48
N TRP A 460 1.07 27.17 33.15
CA TRP A 460 1.66 26.20 34.09
C TRP A 460 3.11 26.54 34.49
N PHE A 461 3.83 27.22 33.58
CA PHE A 461 5.21 27.61 33.81
C PHE A 461 5.29 28.98 34.54
N ALA A 462 4.25 29.83 34.38
CA ALA A 462 4.19 31.12 35.04
C ALA A 462 3.87 31.00 36.56
N GLU A 463 3.12 29.97 36.99
CA GLU A 463 2.85 29.72 38.41
C GLU A 463 4.01 29.03 39.15
N GLY A 464 4.95 28.38 38.42
CA GLY A 464 6.10 27.68 39.01
C GLY A 464 7.25 28.54 39.48
N ASP A 465 7.27 29.85 39.14
CA ASP A 465 8.40 30.77 39.49
C ASP A 465 8.15 31.62 40.75
N ASN A 466 7.04 31.41 41.47
CA ASN A 466 6.66 32.10 42.71
C ASN A 466 6.55 31.19 43.95
N GLY A 467 7.29 30.05 43.96
CA GLY A 467 7.29 29.12 45.08
C GLY A 467 8.67 28.96 45.75
#